data_54421710fe43a0e284c2a54a33691e6b
#
_entry.id   54421710fe43a0e284c2a54a33691e6b
#
_cell.length_a   1.000
_cell.length_b   1.000
_cell.length_c   1.000
_cell.angle_alpha   90.00
_cell.angle_beta   90.00
_cell.angle_gamma   90.00
#
_symmetry.space_group_name_H-M   'P 1'
#
loop_
_entity.id
_entity.type
_entity.pdbx_description
1 polymer ?
#
loop_
_entity_poly.entity_id
_entity_poly.type
_entity_poly.pdbx_seq_one_letter_code
_entity_poly.pdbx_strand_id
1 'polypeptide(L)' 'LEKEIPGFGELFRLLGYQEQVGTAAMLSRATAGSAGGTLVISLPGSLAAVGLALDRLILPEAAHLLREIRR' A
#
# COMPACT_ATOMS: atom_id res chain seq x y z
N LEU A 1 12.73 -0.77 -6.42
CA LEU A 1 11.68 -1.62 -6.99
C LEU A 1 11.79 -1.61 -8.52
N GLU A 2 11.56 -2.76 -9.14
CA GLU A 2 11.61 -2.85 -10.61
C GLU A 2 10.36 -2.26 -11.25
N LYS A 3 9.22 -2.41 -10.59
CA LYS A 3 7.93 -1.90 -11.07
C LYS A 3 7.13 -1.40 -9.88
N GLU A 4 6.76 -0.13 -9.91
CA GLU A 4 5.98 0.47 -8.84
C GLU A 4 4.48 0.43 -9.14
N ILE A 5 3.70 0.41 -8.07
CA ILE A 5 2.24 0.55 -8.10
C ILE A 5 1.92 1.84 -7.36
N PRO A 6 1.96 3.00 -8.06
CA PRO A 6 1.85 4.29 -7.37
C PRO A 6 0.50 4.52 -6.71
N GLY A 7 -0.56 3.95 -7.27
CA GLY A 7 -1.89 4.08 -6.68
C GLY A 7 -2.01 3.50 -5.28
N PHE A 8 -1.14 2.55 -4.92
CA PHE A 8 -1.17 1.99 -3.57
C PHE A 8 -0.90 3.08 -2.53
N GLY A 9 0.18 3.84 -2.71
CA GLY A 9 0.51 4.91 -1.76
C GLY A 9 -0.54 6.01 -1.73
N GLU A 10 -1.11 6.35 -2.87
CA GLU A 10 -2.17 7.36 -2.95
C GLU A 10 -3.41 6.94 -2.17
N LEU A 11 -3.88 5.71 -2.37
CA LEU A 11 -5.04 5.20 -1.65
C LEU A 11 -4.75 5.02 -0.16
N PHE A 12 -3.55 4.56 0.18
CA PHE A 12 -3.15 4.41 1.57
C PHE A 12 -3.23 5.75 2.31
N ARG A 13 -2.72 6.83 1.70
CA ARG A 13 -2.79 8.16 2.29
C ARG A 13 -4.21 8.65 2.44
N LEU A 14 -5.04 8.42 1.43
CA LEU A 14 -6.45 8.83 1.48
C LEU A 14 -7.17 8.15 2.63
N LEU A 15 -6.99 6.83 2.77
CA LEU A 15 -7.61 6.07 3.85
C LEU A 15 -7.10 6.53 5.22
N GLY A 16 -5.80 6.80 5.33
CA GLY A 16 -5.22 7.32 6.56
C GLY A 16 -5.81 8.67 6.93
N TYR A 17 -6.01 9.53 5.95
CA TYR A 17 -6.65 10.83 6.16
C TYR A 17 -8.09 10.67 6.65
N GLN A 18 -8.86 9.81 6.00
CA GLN A 18 -10.28 9.65 6.30
C GLN A 18 -10.55 8.90 7.60
N GLU A 19 -9.74 7.89 7.91
CA GLU A 19 -10.08 6.92 8.95
C GLU A 19 -9.14 6.88 10.15
N GLN A 20 -7.97 7.51 10.10
CA GLN A 20 -7.00 7.38 11.18
C GLN A 20 -6.43 8.71 11.69
N VAL A 21 -5.60 9.37 10.89
CA VAL A 21 -4.75 10.45 11.39
C VAL A 21 -5.04 11.83 10.80
N GLY A 22 -6.07 11.94 9.97
CA GLY A 22 -6.43 13.23 9.37
C GLY A 22 -5.29 13.81 8.52
N THR A 23 -5.04 15.11 8.67
CA THR A 23 -4.03 15.78 7.85
C THR A 23 -2.61 15.28 8.04
N ALA A 24 -2.33 14.59 9.14
CA ALA A 24 -1.01 13.99 9.35
C ALA A 24 -0.70 12.90 8.31
N ALA A 25 -1.72 12.42 7.59
CA ALA A 25 -1.51 11.44 6.52
C ALA A 25 -0.55 11.94 5.44
N MET A 26 -0.44 13.26 5.26
CA MET A 26 0.52 13.81 4.28
C MET A 26 1.98 13.47 4.61
N LEU A 27 2.26 13.12 5.86
CA LEU A 27 3.59 12.74 6.31
C LEU A 27 3.85 11.25 6.17
N SER A 28 2.83 10.47 5.88
CA SER A 28 2.97 9.02 5.77
C SER A 28 3.48 8.62 4.38
N ARG A 29 4.22 7.53 4.34
CA ARG A 29 4.69 6.95 3.08
C ARG A 29 4.39 5.46 3.04
N ALA A 30 3.85 5.04 1.90
CA ALA A 30 3.66 3.64 1.62
C ALA A 30 3.92 3.43 0.14
N THR A 31 4.61 2.37 -0.19
CA THR A 31 4.89 2.03 -1.58
C THR A 31 4.63 0.56 -1.81
N ALA A 32 4.26 0.22 -3.03
CA ALA A 32 4.14 -1.17 -3.45
C ALA A 32 4.74 -1.31 -4.84
N GLY A 33 5.27 -2.48 -5.14
CA GLY A 33 5.88 -2.74 -6.42
C GLY A 33 6.46 -4.13 -6.48
N SER A 34 7.33 -4.38 -7.44
CA SER A 34 7.92 -5.69 -7.63
C SER A 34 9.43 -5.68 -7.53
N ALA A 35 9.96 -6.82 -7.10
CA ALA A 35 11.37 -7.11 -7.11
C ALA A 35 11.52 -8.60 -7.40
N GLY A 36 12.08 -8.95 -8.57
CA GLY A 36 12.27 -10.35 -8.97
C GLY A 36 10.97 -11.15 -9.04
N GLY A 37 9.88 -10.54 -9.49
CA GLY A 37 8.58 -11.22 -9.58
C GLY A 37 7.84 -11.33 -8.24
N THR A 38 8.37 -10.73 -7.18
CA THR A 38 7.76 -10.76 -5.86
C THR A 38 7.12 -9.40 -5.56
N LEU A 39 5.91 -9.42 -5.02
CA LEU A 39 5.25 -8.21 -4.56
C LEU A 39 5.91 -7.73 -3.26
N VAL A 40 6.38 -6.49 -3.27
CA VAL A 40 7.03 -5.87 -2.12
C VAL A 40 6.21 -4.66 -1.70
N ILE A 41 5.86 -4.60 -0.42
CA ILE A 41 5.07 -3.50 0.12
C ILE A 41 5.79 -2.92 1.32
N SER A 42 6.02 -1.61 1.28
CA SER A 42 6.64 -0.87 2.38
C SER A 42 5.58 -0.02 3.06
N LEU A 43 5.45 -0.17 4.36
CA LEU A 43 4.42 0.50 5.16
C LEU A 43 5.02 1.22 6.35
N PRO A 44 4.33 2.27 6.88
CA PRO A 44 4.70 2.86 8.16
C PRO A 44 4.62 1.82 9.29
N GLY A 45 5.41 2.01 10.34
CA GLY A 45 5.59 1.01 11.39
C GLY A 45 4.50 0.92 12.44
N SER A 46 3.31 1.48 12.24
CA SER A 46 2.23 1.36 13.22
C SER A 46 1.32 0.17 12.92
N LEU A 47 0.83 -0.49 13.99
CA LEU A 47 -0.10 -1.61 13.82
C LEU A 47 -1.38 -1.18 13.12
N ALA A 48 -1.87 0.02 13.46
CA ALA A 48 -3.09 0.54 12.83
C ALA A 48 -2.91 0.75 11.33
N ALA A 49 -1.77 1.29 10.91
CA ALA A 49 -1.48 1.52 9.50
C ALA A 49 -1.33 0.20 8.74
N VAL A 50 -0.65 -0.78 9.34
CA VAL A 50 -0.47 -2.11 8.73
C VAL A 50 -1.83 -2.79 8.57
N GLY A 51 -2.66 -2.76 9.61
CA GLY A 51 -4.01 -3.35 9.55
C GLY A 51 -4.86 -2.70 8.48
N LEU A 52 -4.84 -1.37 8.39
CA LEU A 52 -5.59 -0.64 7.38
C LEU A 52 -5.17 -1.06 5.97
N ALA A 53 -3.86 -1.10 5.72
CA ALA A 53 -3.34 -1.49 4.42
C ALA A 53 -3.73 -2.91 4.06
N LEU A 54 -3.60 -3.84 4.99
CA LEU A 54 -3.96 -5.24 4.75
C LEU A 54 -5.46 -5.39 4.45
N ASP A 55 -6.30 -4.84 5.30
CA ASP A 55 -7.74 -5.06 5.19
C ASP A 55 -8.38 -4.34 4.01
N ARG A 56 -7.92 -3.15 3.70
CA ARG A 56 -8.61 -2.29 2.76
C ARG A 56 -7.96 -2.26 1.37
N LEU A 57 -6.69 -2.59 1.26
CA LEU A 57 -5.95 -2.48 0.00
C LEU A 57 -5.34 -3.80 -0.45
N ILE A 58 -4.58 -4.45 0.41
CA ILE A 58 -3.77 -5.59 0.00
C ILE A 58 -4.61 -6.84 -0.21
N LEU A 59 -5.36 -7.26 0.81
CA LEU A 59 -6.12 -8.50 0.73
C LEU A 59 -7.22 -8.47 -0.35
N PRO A 60 -7.98 -7.38 -0.49
CA PRO A 60 -8.99 -7.33 -1.56
C PRO A 60 -8.43 -7.46 -2.98
N GLU A 61 -7.20 -6.99 -3.20
CA GLU A 61 -6.60 -6.94 -4.53
C GLU A 61 -5.38 -7.85 -4.71
N ALA A 62 -5.12 -8.74 -3.75
CA ALA A 62 -3.88 -9.51 -3.74
C ALA A 62 -3.63 -10.27 -5.04
N ALA A 63 -4.62 -10.99 -5.56
CA ALA A 63 -4.47 -11.76 -6.79
C ALA A 63 -4.22 -10.85 -7.99
N HIS A 64 -4.91 -9.73 -8.05
CA HIS A 64 -4.76 -8.75 -9.12
C HIS A 64 -3.38 -8.09 -9.08
N LEU A 65 -2.90 -7.72 -7.89
CA LEU A 65 -1.58 -7.14 -7.70
C LEU A 65 -0.50 -8.11 -8.17
N LEU A 66 -0.61 -9.39 -7.80
CA LEU A 66 0.36 -10.39 -8.21
C LEU A 66 0.38 -10.59 -9.73
N ARG A 67 -0.78 -10.57 -10.38
CA ARG A 67 -0.84 -10.66 -11.84
C ARG A 67 -0.18 -9.45 -12.50
N GLU A 68 -0.40 -8.26 -11.97
CA GLU A 68 0.18 -7.05 -12.55
C GLU A 68 1.70 -7.05 -12.49
N ILE A 69 2.29 -7.46 -11.38
CA ILE A 69 3.75 -7.45 -11.25
C ILE A 69 4.43 -8.57 -12.04
N ARG A 70 3.69 -9.59 -12.45
CA ARG A 70 4.23 -10.73 -13.20
C ARG A 70 3.97 -10.69 -14.71
N ARG A 71 3.39 -9.59 -15.18
CA ARG A 71 3.11 -9.38 -16.60
C ARG A 71 4.38 -9.13 -17.42
#